data_cf8061325f31074a6f758e82c884926a
#
_entry.id   cf8061325f31074a6f758e82c884926a
#
_cell.length_a   1.000
_cell.length_b   1.000
_cell.length_c   1.000
_cell.angle_alpha   90.00
_cell.angle_beta   90.00
_cell.angle_gamma   90.00
#
_symmetry.space_group_name_H-M   'P 1'
#
loop_
_entity.id
_entity.type
_entity.pdbx_description
1 polymer ?
#
loop_
_entity_poly.entity_id
_entity_poly.type
_entity_poly.pdbx_seq_one_letter_code
_entity_poly.pdbx_strand_id
1 'polypeptide(L)'
;MKKTVCELFAGVGGFRCGLNNIRTAEDYGKKEKWDTVWFSQWEPAEKSTQYAHDCYVYRFGTRLDNNGEDTTNYNIEDVDKTTLPDFNLLVGGFPCQDYSVASSLATSKGLEGKKGILWWSIRETLEAKKPPFVLLENVDRLLKSPAKQRGRDFGVILACFRDEGYTVEWRVINAAEYGYQQRRRRTFIFAYKNNTKYAERILNTIGYTDTLEEEHTKECMENAVLKEGFFAETFPVNKAESAKMKIKELPVEVGEVSETFQCAFENSGIMKDGTIYTMKTVPNYHGKQITLGDVMETG
;
A
#
# COMPACT_ATOMS: atom_id res chain seq x y z
N MET A 1 -6.14 21.21 1.70
CA MET A 1 -6.26 20.08 2.63
C MET A 1 -4.95 19.96 3.40
N LYS A 2 -5.00 19.80 4.73
CA LYS A 2 -3.80 19.54 5.54
C LYS A 2 -3.27 18.16 5.19
N LYS A 3 -1.98 18.01 4.98
CA LYS A 3 -1.35 16.72 4.64
C LYS A 3 -1.06 15.95 5.93
N THR A 4 -2.02 15.15 6.39
CA THR A 4 -1.92 14.35 7.60
C THR A 4 -1.78 12.87 7.27
N VAL A 5 -0.96 12.15 8.02
CA VAL A 5 -0.60 10.75 7.81
C VAL A 5 -0.84 9.93 9.07
N CYS A 6 -1.40 8.74 8.91
CA CYS A 6 -1.32 7.66 9.87
C CYS A 6 -0.36 6.59 9.31
N GLU A 7 0.66 6.21 10.08
CA GLU A 7 1.66 5.23 9.65
C GLU A 7 1.54 3.95 10.48
N LEU A 8 1.10 2.85 9.85
CA LEU A 8 1.00 1.54 10.49
C LEU A 8 2.27 0.71 10.22
N PHE A 9 2.69 -0.06 11.21
CA PHE A 9 3.90 -0.91 11.10
C PHE A 9 5.13 -0.07 10.72
N ALA A 10 5.28 1.06 11.39
CA ALA A 10 6.16 2.15 10.99
C ALA A 10 7.66 1.78 10.92
N GLY A 11 8.05 0.69 11.60
CA GLY A 11 9.47 0.32 11.71
C GLY A 11 10.26 1.47 12.32
N VAL A 12 11.28 1.91 11.60
CA VAL A 12 12.13 3.06 11.99
C VAL A 12 11.74 4.36 11.25
N GLY A 13 10.54 4.41 10.65
CA GLY A 13 10.01 5.62 10.00
C GLY A 13 10.32 5.75 8.50
N GLY A 14 10.35 4.63 7.77
CA GLY A 14 10.67 4.64 6.34
C GLY A 14 9.71 5.48 5.49
N PHE A 15 8.40 5.36 5.69
CA PHE A 15 7.41 6.18 4.99
C PHE A 15 7.51 7.65 5.38
N ARG A 16 7.66 7.96 6.66
CA ARG A 16 7.81 9.34 7.13
C ARG A 16 9.03 10.02 6.53
N CYS A 17 10.19 9.31 6.50
CA CYS A 17 11.38 9.80 5.81
C CYS A 17 11.15 10.05 4.32
N GLY A 18 10.53 9.10 3.63
CA GLY A 18 10.24 9.22 2.20
C GLY A 18 9.28 10.37 1.87
N LEU A 19 8.18 10.50 2.60
CA LEU A 19 7.17 11.55 2.39
C LEU A 19 7.73 12.96 2.66
N ASN A 20 8.69 13.09 3.59
CA ASN A 20 9.27 14.35 4.01
C ASN A 20 10.67 14.61 3.45
N ASN A 21 11.17 13.70 2.58
CA ASN A 21 12.51 13.78 1.99
C ASN A 21 13.63 13.90 3.03
N ILE A 22 13.49 13.19 4.15
CA ILE A 22 14.51 13.10 5.20
C ILE A 22 15.56 12.09 4.74
N ARG A 23 16.79 12.55 4.52
CA ARG A 23 17.90 11.73 3.97
C ARG A 23 19.08 11.62 4.90
N THR A 24 19.29 12.62 5.75
CA THR A 24 20.41 12.72 6.69
C THR A 24 19.93 13.06 8.08
N ALA A 25 20.80 12.93 9.06
CA ALA A 25 20.51 13.32 10.46
C ALA A 25 20.16 14.81 10.61
N GLU A 26 20.70 15.67 9.75
CA GLU A 26 20.44 17.10 9.74
C GLU A 26 19.03 17.49 9.26
N ASP A 27 18.32 16.54 8.62
CA ASP A 27 16.94 16.76 8.16
C ASP A 27 15.92 16.55 9.28
N TYR A 28 16.30 15.87 10.36
CA TYR A 28 15.42 15.68 11.53
C TYR A 28 15.12 17.04 12.20
N GLY A 29 13.85 17.24 12.56
CA GLY A 29 13.39 18.48 13.18
C GLY A 29 13.12 19.63 12.19
N LYS A 30 13.43 19.48 10.89
CA LYS A 30 12.96 20.42 9.87
C LYS A 30 11.46 20.32 9.71
N LYS A 31 10.82 21.39 9.21
CA LYS A 31 9.38 21.44 8.96
C LYS A 31 8.97 20.32 7.98
N GLU A 32 8.17 19.37 8.47
CA GLU A 32 7.64 18.30 7.67
C GLU A 32 6.57 18.80 6.68
N LYS A 33 6.59 18.25 5.47
CA LYS A 33 5.59 18.49 4.43
C LYS A 33 4.30 17.71 4.71
N TRP A 34 4.45 16.50 5.26
CA TRP A 34 3.40 15.60 5.68
C TRP A 34 3.49 15.41 7.19
N ASP A 35 2.42 15.77 7.89
CA ASP A 35 2.33 15.68 9.35
C ASP A 35 1.85 14.28 9.74
N THR A 36 2.73 13.47 10.33
CA THR A 36 2.35 12.17 10.88
C THR A 36 1.65 12.39 12.22
N VAL A 37 0.33 12.30 12.19
CA VAL A 37 -0.53 12.56 13.35
C VAL A 37 -0.58 11.39 14.33
N TRP A 38 -0.39 10.17 13.82
CA TRP A 38 -0.30 8.96 14.63
C TRP A 38 0.49 7.88 13.89
N PHE A 39 1.12 6.96 14.62
CA PHE A 39 1.81 5.80 14.08
C PHE A 39 1.66 4.60 15.00
N SER A 40 1.88 3.39 14.47
CA SER A 40 1.96 2.15 15.24
C SER A 40 3.25 1.43 14.91
N GLN A 41 3.99 1.06 15.95
CA GLN A 41 5.11 0.15 15.88
C GLN A 41 5.18 -0.68 17.15
N TRP A 42 5.01 -1.97 17.03
CA TRP A 42 5.07 -2.91 18.13
C TRP A 42 5.76 -4.21 17.69
N GLU A 43 6.58 -4.76 18.54
CA GLU A 43 7.19 -6.07 18.36
C GLU A 43 6.63 -7.04 19.40
N PRO A 44 6.35 -8.32 19.03
CA PRO A 44 5.77 -9.31 19.95
C PRO A 44 6.52 -9.41 21.27
N ALA A 45 5.77 -9.56 22.37
CA ALA A 45 6.27 -9.46 23.76
C ALA A 45 7.35 -10.51 24.15
N GLU A 46 7.60 -11.51 23.32
CA GLU A 46 8.74 -12.43 23.45
C GLU A 46 10.10 -11.71 23.34
N LYS A 47 10.10 -10.52 22.73
CA LYS A 47 11.24 -9.61 22.68
C LYS A 47 11.02 -8.52 23.75
N SER A 48 11.83 -8.53 24.78
CA SER A 48 11.77 -7.56 25.90
C SER A 48 12.05 -6.11 25.49
N THR A 49 12.48 -5.85 24.25
CA THR A 49 12.93 -4.55 23.76
C THR A 49 12.20 -4.18 22.46
N GLN A 50 11.73 -2.92 22.39
CA GLN A 50 10.97 -2.35 21.28
C GLN A 50 11.88 -1.44 20.44
N TYR A 51 13.01 -1.96 19.97
CA TYR A 51 14.06 -1.15 19.32
C TYR A 51 13.58 -0.30 18.14
N ALA A 52 12.68 -0.81 17.31
CA ALA A 52 12.18 -0.04 16.17
C ALA A 52 11.31 1.11 16.63
N HIS A 53 10.42 0.90 17.61
CA HIS A 53 9.62 1.94 18.22
C HIS A 53 10.50 2.99 18.91
N ASP A 54 11.45 2.57 19.73
CA ASP A 54 12.36 3.48 20.44
C ASP A 54 13.15 4.35 19.46
N CYS A 55 13.64 3.75 18.37
CA CYS A 55 14.32 4.47 17.30
C CYS A 55 13.41 5.50 16.61
N TYR A 56 12.14 5.13 16.37
CA TYR A 56 11.16 6.04 15.78
C TYR A 56 10.88 7.23 16.70
N VAL A 57 10.58 6.95 17.97
CA VAL A 57 10.29 7.98 18.99
C VAL A 57 11.49 8.90 19.21
N TYR A 58 12.72 8.34 19.27
CA TYR A 58 13.94 9.14 19.40
C TYR A 58 14.08 10.15 18.25
N ARG A 59 13.72 9.77 17.03
CA ARG A 59 13.83 10.63 15.84
C ARG A 59 12.70 11.63 15.69
N PHE A 60 11.48 11.23 16.02
CA PHE A 60 10.27 11.94 15.60
C PHE A 60 9.32 12.30 16.76
N GLY A 61 9.64 11.85 17.97
CA GLY A 61 8.74 11.98 19.13
C GLY A 61 7.55 11.03 19.04
N THR A 62 6.83 10.93 20.16
CA THR A 62 5.60 10.14 20.25
C THR A 62 4.39 10.89 19.69
N ARG A 63 3.25 10.19 19.60
CA ARG A 63 1.95 10.74 19.23
C ARG A 63 0.88 10.19 20.16
N LEU A 64 -0.12 10.99 20.42
CA LEU A 64 -1.26 10.59 21.26
C LEU A 64 -2.49 10.36 20.37
N ASP A 65 -3.38 9.50 20.84
CA ASP A 65 -4.70 9.33 20.25
C ASP A 65 -5.64 10.48 20.67
N ASN A 66 -6.90 10.43 20.25
CA ASN A 66 -7.89 11.47 20.59
C ASN A 66 -8.30 11.47 22.07
N ASN A 67 -7.99 10.40 22.81
CA ASN A 67 -8.20 10.32 24.26
C ASN A 67 -7.01 10.89 25.05
N GLY A 68 -5.92 11.23 24.36
CA GLY A 68 -4.68 11.72 24.95
C GLY A 68 -3.77 10.60 25.47
N GLU A 69 -3.93 9.38 24.98
CA GLU A 69 -3.14 8.21 25.37
C GLU A 69 -2.08 7.90 24.31
N ASP A 70 -0.89 7.46 24.74
CA ASP A 70 0.14 6.94 23.87
C ASP A 70 -0.10 5.43 23.62
N THR A 71 -0.78 5.13 22.53
CA THR A 71 -1.06 3.77 22.07
C THR A 71 -0.14 3.33 20.94
N THR A 72 0.92 4.11 20.62
CA THR A 72 1.80 3.89 19.47
C THR A 72 2.64 2.61 19.56
N ASN A 73 2.88 2.11 20.78
CA ASN A 73 3.60 0.86 21.05
C ASN A 73 2.69 -0.26 21.59
N TYR A 74 1.44 -0.29 21.15
CA TYR A 74 0.54 -1.39 21.47
C TYR A 74 0.46 -2.36 20.29
N ASN A 75 0.09 -3.62 20.58
CA ASN A 75 -0.33 -4.51 19.51
C ASN A 75 -1.49 -3.84 18.76
N ILE A 76 -1.35 -3.65 17.46
CA ILE A 76 -2.33 -2.92 16.65
C ILE A 76 -3.74 -3.56 16.70
N GLU A 77 -3.84 -4.86 16.97
CA GLU A 77 -5.12 -5.55 17.15
C GLU A 77 -5.87 -5.10 18.40
N ASP A 78 -5.15 -4.63 19.43
CA ASP A 78 -5.71 -4.17 20.71
C ASP A 78 -6.01 -2.65 20.71
N VAL A 79 -5.62 -1.91 19.65
CA VAL A 79 -5.88 -0.47 19.52
C VAL A 79 -7.28 -0.24 18.95
N ASP A 80 -8.09 0.58 19.62
CA ASP A 80 -9.36 1.06 19.06
C ASP A 80 -9.12 2.07 17.93
N LYS A 81 -9.42 1.67 16.68
CA LYS A 81 -9.19 2.51 15.50
C LYS A 81 -10.05 3.78 15.48
N THR A 82 -11.15 3.81 16.23
CA THR A 82 -12.04 4.99 16.29
C THR A 82 -11.39 6.14 17.05
N THR A 83 -10.49 5.85 18.02
CA THR A 83 -9.78 6.85 18.83
C THR A 83 -8.63 7.51 18.09
N LEU A 84 -8.19 6.97 16.95
CA LEU A 84 -7.10 7.55 16.17
C LEU A 84 -7.47 8.97 15.68
N PRO A 85 -6.51 9.91 15.61
CA PRO A 85 -6.73 11.21 14.96
C PRO A 85 -7.16 11.05 13.51
N ASP A 86 -7.85 12.04 12.95
CA ASP A 86 -8.22 12.03 11.54
C ASP A 86 -7.01 12.32 10.63
N PHE A 87 -6.91 11.60 9.54
CA PHE A 87 -5.82 11.71 8.59
C PHE A 87 -6.29 11.57 7.13
N ASN A 88 -5.47 12.06 6.21
CA ASN A 88 -5.77 12.04 4.77
C ASN A 88 -5.03 10.93 4.01
N LEU A 89 -3.98 10.39 4.60
CA LEU A 89 -3.18 9.31 4.01
C LEU A 89 -2.89 8.25 5.07
N LEU A 90 -3.27 7.01 4.77
CA LEU A 90 -2.81 5.83 5.50
C LEU A 90 -1.58 5.28 4.80
N VAL A 91 -0.50 5.05 5.53
CA VAL A 91 0.67 4.34 5.00
C VAL A 91 1.03 3.15 5.89
N GLY A 92 1.67 2.13 5.31
CA GLY A 92 2.12 0.98 6.09
C GLY A 92 2.86 -0.07 5.28
N GLY A 93 3.88 -0.65 5.90
CA GLY A 93 4.60 -1.82 5.38
C GLY A 93 4.22 -3.06 6.17
N PHE A 94 3.08 -3.68 5.85
CA PHE A 94 2.62 -4.83 6.62
C PHE A 94 3.40 -6.10 6.27
N PRO A 95 3.78 -6.92 7.27
CA PRO A 95 4.53 -8.14 7.03
C PRO A 95 3.69 -9.17 6.27
N CYS A 96 4.32 -9.81 5.26
CA CYS A 96 3.78 -10.98 4.59
C CYS A 96 4.20 -12.22 5.41
N GLN A 97 3.48 -12.51 6.48
CA GLN A 97 3.66 -13.77 7.21
C GLN A 97 2.93 -14.90 6.48
N ASP A 98 3.38 -16.13 6.68
CA ASP A 98 2.91 -17.34 5.96
C ASP A 98 1.44 -17.74 6.21
N TYR A 99 0.64 -16.86 6.77
CA TYR A 99 -0.77 -17.06 7.01
C TYR A 99 -1.60 -16.35 5.95
N SER A 100 -2.33 -17.14 5.19
CA SER A 100 -3.25 -16.67 4.16
C SER A 100 -4.27 -15.69 4.73
N VAL A 101 -4.38 -14.50 4.12
CA VAL A 101 -5.43 -13.51 4.41
C VAL A 101 -6.83 -14.15 4.37
N ALA A 102 -7.03 -15.14 3.51
CA ALA A 102 -8.29 -15.84 3.35
C ALA A 102 -8.60 -16.86 4.46
N SER A 103 -7.61 -17.43 5.14
CA SER A 103 -7.88 -18.40 6.22
C SER A 103 -8.57 -17.76 7.42
N SER A 104 -8.43 -16.46 7.61
CA SER A 104 -9.12 -15.72 8.67
C SER A 104 -10.58 -15.42 8.33
N LEU A 105 -10.94 -15.31 7.05
CA LEU A 105 -12.35 -15.14 6.63
C LEU A 105 -13.19 -16.39 6.91
N ALA A 106 -12.65 -17.59 6.67
CA ALA A 106 -13.35 -18.84 6.92
C ALA A 106 -13.60 -19.09 8.42
N THR A 107 -12.78 -18.52 9.30
CA THR A 107 -12.91 -18.63 10.76
C THR A 107 -13.65 -17.47 11.41
N SER A 108 -13.90 -16.37 10.69
CA SER A 108 -14.55 -15.15 11.19
C SER A 108 -16.07 -15.24 11.38
N LYS A 109 -16.67 -16.45 11.31
CA LYS A 109 -18.05 -16.69 11.80
C LYS A 109 -18.20 -16.57 13.32
N GLY A 110 -17.16 -16.10 14.02
CA GLY A 110 -17.19 -15.78 15.44
C GLY A 110 -16.08 -14.82 15.80
N LEU A 111 -16.37 -13.83 16.64
CA LEU A 111 -15.49 -12.78 17.17
C LEU A 111 -14.24 -13.26 17.93
N GLU A 112 -13.92 -14.57 17.91
CA GLU A 112 -12.81 -15.18 18.66
C GLU A 112 -11.73 -15.84 17.75
N GLY A 113 -11.77 -15.64 16.43
CA GLY A 113 -10.92 -16.34 15.47
C GLY A 113 -9.58 -15.67 15.17
N LYS A 114 -8.58 -16.00 15.95
CA LYS A 114 -7.14 -15.94 15.69
C LYS A 114 -6.53 -14.59 15.27
N LYS A 115 -5.97 -13.91 16.26
CA LYS A 115 -4.89 -12.92 16.18
C LYS A 115 -3.81 -13.38 15.18
N GLY A 116 -3.39 -12.51 14.26
CA GLY A 116 -2.18 -12.75 13.51
C GLY A 116 -2.11 -12.34 12.05
N ILE A 117 -3.16 -11.79 11.43
CA ILE A 117 -3.04 -11.26 10.07
C ILE A 117 -3.23 -9.75 10.10
N LEU A 118 -2.13 -9.05 10.05
CA LEU A 118 -2.07 -7.59 10.20
C LEU A 118 -2.83 -6.82 9.10
N TRP A 119 -3.20 -7.48 7.99
CA TRP A 119 -4.12 -6.93 7.01
C TRP A 119 -5.47 -6.52 7.63
N TRP A 120 -5.99 -7.29 8.57
CA TRP A 120 -7.29 -7.01 9.19
C TRP A 120 -7.26 -5.71 10.00
N SER A 121 -6.15 -5.42 10.68
CA SER A 121 -5.98 -4.13 11.36
C SER A 121 -5.94 -2.94 10.39
N ILE A 122 -5.39 -3.15 9.17
CA ILE A 122 -5.48 -2.14 8.10
C ILE A 122 -6.95 -1.97 7.70
N ARG A 123 -7.68 -3.07 7.43
CA ARG A 123 -9.08 -3.03 7.05
C ARG A 123 -9.94 -2.32 8.10
N GLU A 124 -9.82 -2.68 9.39
CA GLU A 124 -10.49 -2.01 10.50
C GLU A 124 -10.20 -0.49 10.52
N THR A 125 -8.97 -0.11 10.23
CA THR A 125 -8.58 1.31 10.13
C THR A 125 -9.26 1.99 8.93
N LEU A 126 -9.38 1.30 7.78
CA LEU A 126 -10.12 1.82 6.62
C LEU A 126 -11.61 1.99 6.92
N GLU A 127 -12.23 1.03 7.59
CA GLU A 127 -13.64 1.07 7.97
C GLU A 127 -13.93 2.20 8.97
N ALA A 128 -13.07 2.36 9.99
CA ALA A 128 -13.24 3.36 11.04
C ALA A 128 -12.95 4.79 10.58
N LYS A 129 -11.89 4.99 9.79
CA LYS A 129 -11.34 6.34 9.47
C LYS A 129 -11.59 6.77 8.03
N LYS A 130 -11.87 5.87 7.11
CA LYS A 130 -12.20 6.12 5.69
C LYS A 130 -11.26 7.12 5.00
N PRO A 131 -9.93 6.97 5.12
CA PRO A 131 -8.99 7.94 4.58
C PRO A 131 -9.16 8.08 3.04
N PRO A 132 -9.02 9.29 2.47
CA PRO A 132 -9.14 9.46 1.02
C PRO A 132 -8.02 8.76 0.24
N PHE A 133 -6.86 8.52 0.86
CA PHE A 133 -5.70 7.89 0.21
C PHE A 133 -5.04 6.86 1.11
N VAL A 134 -4.50 5.81 0.47
CA VAL A 134 -3.75 4.73 1.13
C VAL A 134 -2.52 4.40 0.30
N LEU A 135 -1.35 4.24 0.93
CA LEU A 135 -0.13 3.77 0.27
C LEU A 135 0.52 2.68 1.13
N LEU A 136 0.49 1.46 0.63
CA LEU A 136 1.03 0.29 1.33
C LEU A 136 2.24 -0.28 0.60
N GLU A 137 3.11 -0.93 1.36
CA GLU A 137 4.26 -1.67 0.84
C GLU A 137 4.20 -3.13 1.29
N ASN A 138 4.57 -4.02 0.38
CA ASN A 138 4.73 -5.43 0.69
C ASN A 138 5.79 -6.08 -0.21
N VAL A 139 6.16 -7.32 0.07
CA VAL A 139 7.04 -8.10 -0.82
C VAL A 139 6.31 -8.48 -2.11
N ASP A 140 7.04 -8.66 -3.21
CA ASP A 140 6.45 -9.00 -4.52
C ASP A 140 5.77 -10.38 -4.54
N ARG A 141 6.08 -11.24 -3.58
CA ARG A 141 5.44 -12.54 -3.37
C ARG A 141 3.94 -12.42 -3.05
N LEU A 142 3.46 -11.29 -2.50
CA LEU A 142 2.04 -11.04 -2.21
C LEU A 142 1.16 -11.31 -3.44
N LEU A 143 1.60 -10.89 -4.63
CA LEU A 143 0.85 -11.07 -5.89
C LEU A 143 0.70 -12.52 -6.33
N LYS A 144 1.40 -13.45 -5.66
CA LYS A 144 1.41 -14.89 -5.98
C LYS A 144 0.93 -15.76 -4.83
N SER A 145 0.63 -15.15 -3.69
CA SER A 145 0.23 -15.86 -2.46
C SER A 145 -1.26 -16.27 -2.50
N PRO A 146 -1.60 -17.44 -1.97
CA PRO A 146 -0.72 -18.57 -1.64
C PRO A 146 -0.37 -19.41 -2.88
N ALA A 147 0.64 -20.27 -2.76
CA ALA A 147 1.10 -21.09 -3.91
C ALA A 147 0.02 -22.01 -4.49
N LYS A 148 -0.87 -22.57 -3.63
CA LYS A 148 -1.96 -23.47 -4.03
C LYS A 148 -3.14 -22.76 -4.71
N GLN A 149 -3.33 -21.45 -4.46
CA GLN A 149 -4.43 -20.64 -4.99
C GLN A 149 -3.87 -19.26 -5.35
N ARG A 150 -3.10 -19.24 -6.43
CA ARG A 150 -2.27 -18.10 -6.83
C ARG A 150 -3.06 -16.80 -6.91
N GLY A 151 -2.57 -15.78 -6.19
CA GLY A 151 -3.12 -14.43 -6.20
C GLY A 151 -4.34 -14.23 -5.31
N ARG A 152 -4.84 -15.27 -4.63
CA ARG A 152 -6.00 -15.18 -3.75
C ARG A 152 -5.86 -14.09 -2.69
N ASP A 153 -4.73 -14.06 -1.98
CA ASP A 153 -4.54 -13.14 -0.86
C ASP A 153 -4.57 -11.68 -1.33
N PHE A 154 -3.95 -11.38 -2.46
CA PHE A 154 -4.05 -10.05 -3.05
C PHE A 154 -5.46 -9.76 -3.59
N GLY A 155 -6.16 -10.76 -4.13
CA GLY A 155 -7.57 -10.65 -4.52
C GLY A 155 -8.48 -10.27 -3.35
N VAL A 156 -8.29 -10.87 -2.17
CA VAL A 156 -9.03 -10.51 -0.94
C VAL A 156 -8.74 -9.06 -0.54
N ILE A 157 -7.48 -8.62 -0.61
CA ILE A 157 -7.10 -7.23 -0.33
C ILE A 157 -7.82 -6.27 -1.28
N LEU A 158 -7.84 -6.57 -2.59
CA LEU A 158 -8.54 -5.76 -3.59
C LEU A 158 -10.05 -5.74 -3.36
N ALA A 159 -10.66 -6.87 -2.99
CA ALA A 159 -12.09 -6.95 -2.68
C ALA A 159 -12.45 -6.09 -1.46
N CYS A 160 -11.62 -6.12 -0.39
CA CYS A 160 -11.82 -5.24 0.75
C CYS A 160 -11.75 -3.74 0.35
N PHE A 161 -10.81 -3.36 -0.51
CA PHE A 161 -10.73 -1.99 -1.02
C PHE A 161 -11.93 -1.61 -1.89
N ARG A 162 -12.41 -2.52 -2.76
CA ARG A 162 -13.62 -2.32 -3.55
C ARG A 162 -14.82 -2.03 -2.67
N ASP A 163 -15.04 -2.87 -1.65
CA ASP A 163 -16.19 -2.76 -0.75
C ASP A 163 -16.18 -1.44 0.04
N GLU A 164 -14.98 -0.90 0.29
CA GLU A 164 -14.79 0.42 0.87
C GLU A 164 -14.79 1.56 -0.17
N GLY A 165 -15.08 1.32 -1.44
CA GLY A 165 -15.20 2.32 -2.49
C GLY A 165 -13.89 2.95 -2.94
N TYR A 166 -12.82 2.15 -3.01
CA TYR A 166 -11.52 2.58 -3.53
C TYR A 166 -11.25 2.02 -4.93
N THR A 167 -10.61 2.84 -5.75
CA THR A 167 -9.80 2.38 -6.89
C THR A 167 -8.38 2.11 -6.38
N VAL A 168 -7.76 1.04 -6.88
CA VAL A 168 -6.44 0.57 -6.41
C VAL A 168 -5.48 0.41 -7.57
N GLU A 169 -4.34 1.06 -7.50
CA GLU A 169 -3.19 0.83 -8.39
C GLU A 169 -2.10 0.05 -7.66
N TRP A 170 -1.38 -0.82 -8.36
CA TRP A 170 -0.17 -1.46 -7.80
C TRP A 170 0.96 -1.50 -8.81
N ARG A 171 2.19 -1.49 -8.27
CA ARG A 171 3.40 -1.70 -9.05
C ARG A 171 4.47 -2.39 -8.24
N VAL A 172 5.10 -3.42 -8.84
CA VAL A 172 6.32 -3.99 -8.30
C VAL A 172 7.49 -3.14 -8.77
N ILE A 173 8.17 -2.54 -7.83
CA ILE A 173 9.30 -1.65 -8.07
C ILE A 173 10.56 -2.30 -7.53
N ASN A 174 11.60 -2.40 -8.36
CA ASN A 174 12.95 -2.73 -7.93
C ASN A 174 13.76 -1.43 -7.92
N ALA A 175 14.21 -1.02 -6.76
CA ALA A 175 14.90 0.26 -6.58
C ALA A 175 16.11 0.42 -7.53
N ALA A 176 16.86 -0.66 -7.79
CA ALA A 176 18.02 -0.62 -8.71
C ALA A 176 17.61 -0.32 -10.17
N GLU A 177 16.39 -0.65 -10.60
CA GLU A 177 15.89 -0.38 -11.94
C GLU A 177 15.47 1.09 -12.14
N TYR A 178 15.43 1.86 -11.03
CA TYR A 178 15.09 3.29 -11.00
C TYR A 178 16.21 4.15 -10.39
N GLY A 179 17.46 3.70 -10.53
CA GLY A 179 18.64 4.50 -10.23
C GLY A 179 19.14 4.44 -8.79
N TYR A 180 18.60 3.59 -7.94
CA TYR A 180 19.06 3.44 -6.57
C TYR A 180 20.08 2.31 -6.43
N GLN A 181 20.96 2.42 -5.45
CA GLN A 181 22.07 1.48 -5.20
C GLN A 181 21.63 0.10 -4.66
N GLN A 182 20.37 -0.06 -4.27
CA GLN A 182 19.89 -1.28 -3.65
C GLN A 182 18.98 -2.09 -4.59
N ARG A 183 19.30 -3.37 -4.79
CA ARG A 183 18.42 -4.31 -5.46
C ARG A 183 17.32 -4.78 -4.49
N ARG A 184 16.25 -3.99 -4.38
CA ARG A 184 15.11 -4.23 -3.49
C ARG A 184 13.82 -4.18 -4.27
N ARG A 185 13.18 -5.34 -4.43
CA ARG A 185 11.86 -5.46 -5.08
C ARG A 185 10.75 -5.40 -4.04
N ARG A 186 9.78 -4.52 -4.27
CA ARG A 186 8.59 -4.38 -3.42
C ARG A 186 7.36 -4.11 -4.26
N THR A 187 6.22 -4.62 -3.82
CA THR A 187 4.92 -4.23 -4.33
C THR A 187 4.46 -3.00 -3.55
N PHE A 188 4.25 -1.90 -4.25
CA PHE A 188 3.56 -0.75 -3.73
C PHE A 188 2.11 -0.79 -4.20
N ILE A 189 1.19 -0.46 -3.29
CA ILE A 189 -0.25 -0.46 -3.49
C ILE A 189 -0.73 0.94 -3.14
N PHE A 190 -1.28 1.66 -4.11
CA PHE A 190 -1.87 2.98 -3.92
C PHE A 190 -3.38 2.88 -4.13
N ALA A 191 -4.15 3.23 -3.11
CA ALA A 191 -5.61 3.25 -3.19
C ALA A 191 -6.14 4.66 -2.92
N TYR A 192 -7.20 5.03 -3.64
CA TYR A 192 -7.86 6.32 -3.47
C TYR A 192 -9.37 6.16 -3.57
N LYS A 193 -10.10 6.87 -2.70
CA LYS A 193 -11.58 6.87 -2.72
C LYS A 193 -12.09 7.37 -4.06
N ASN A 194 -13.13 6.69 -4.60
CA ASN A 194 -13.74 7.02 -5.90
C ASN A 194 -14.36 8.42 -5.96
N ASN A 195 -14.75 8.98 -4.80
CA ASN A 195 -15.34 10.32 -4.69
C ASN A 195 -14.30 11.45 -4.47
N THR A 196 -13.00 11.19 -4.66
CA THR A 196 -11.97 12.20 -4.53
C THR A 196 -11.77 12.99 -5.82
N LYS A 197 -11.35 14.26 -5.70
CA LYS A 197 -10.93 15.06 -6.88
C LYS A 197 -9.75 14.44 -7.63
N TYR A 198 -8.95 13.63 -6.93
CA TYR A 198 -7.87 12.87 -7.56
C TYR A 198 -8.43 11.80 -8.51
N ALA A 199 -9.42 11.00 -8.03
CA ALA A 199 -10.09 10.00 -8.86
C ALA A 199 -10.75 10.64 -10.09
N GLU A 200 -11.53 11.71 -9.88
CA GLU A 200 -12.15 12.47 -10.97
C GLU A 200 -11.12 12.94 -11.99
N ARG A 201 -10.01 13.53 -11.54
CA ARG A 201 -8.93 13.98 -12.44
C ARG A 201 -8.33 12.86 -13.25
N ILE A 202 -8.00 11.72 -12.62
CA ILE A 202 -7.40 10.57 -13.33
C ILE A 202 -8.38 10.02 -14.35
N LEU A 203 -9.63 9.77 -13.97
CA LEU A 203 -10.67 9.23 -14.87
C LEU A 203 -10.89 10.14 -16.08
N ASN A 204 -10.99 11.46 -15.86
CA ASN A 204 -11.11 12.43 -16.93
C ASN A 204 -9.88 12.44 -17.85
N THR A 205 -8.67 12.36 -17.27
CA THR A 205 -7.41 12.37 -18.05
C THR A 205 -7.28 11.17 -18.96
N ILE A 206 -7.70 9.98 -18.49
CA ILE A 206 -7.67 8.75 -19.30
C ILE A 206 -8.91 8.58 -20.19
N GLY A 207 -9.90 9.48 -20.11
CA GLY A 207 -11.12 9.44 -20.90
C GLY A 207 -12.12 8.35 -20.44
N TYR A 208 -12.04 7.90 -19.19
CA TYR A 208 -12.94 6.88 -18.66
C TYR A 208 -14.32 7.46 -18.32
N THR A 209 -15.38 6.73 -18.72
CA THR A 209 -16.75 6.93 -18.24
C THR A 209 -17.40 5.57 -17.99
N ASP A 210 -18.40 5.51 -17.11
CA ASP A 210 -19.08 4.26 -16.74
C ASP A 210 -19.92 3.65 -17.89
N THR A 211 -20.01 4.32 -19.04
CA THR A 211 -20.77 3.90 -20.21
C THR A 211 -19.90 3.42 -21.38
N LEU A 212 -18.57 3.33 -21.18
CA LEU A 212 -17.65 2.86 -22.21
C LEU A 212 -17.81 1.36 -22.49
N GLU A 213 -17.61 0.99 -23.76
CA GLU A 213 -17.47 -0.42 -24.13
C GLU A 213 -16.20 -1.02 -23.51
N GLU A 214 -16.19 -2.35 -23.31
CA GLU A 214 -15.09 -3.07 -22.63
C GLU A 214 -13.72 -2.77 -23.21
N GLU A 215 -13.59 -2.71 -24.55
CA GLU A 215 -12.31 -2.47 -25.22
C GLU A 215 -11.78 -1.06 -24.97
N HIS A 216 -12.63 -0.04 -25.02
CA HIS A 216 -12.27 1.33 -24.70
C HIS A 216 -11.94 1.50 -23.21
N THR A 217 -12.70 0.85 -22.33
CA THR A 217 -12.41 0.81 -20.88
C THR A 217 -11.02 0.23 -20.63
N LYS A 218 -10.69 -0.88 -21.31
CA LYS A 218 -9.36 -1.50 -21.21
C LYS A 218 -8.24 -0.55 -21.68
N GLU A 219 -8.44 0.17 -22.78
CA GLU A 219 -7.47 1.17 -23.27
C GLU A 219 -7.27 2.31 -22.26
N CYS A 220 -8.34 2.80 -21.63
CA CYS A 220 -8.28 3.79 -20.56
C CYS A 220 -7.46 3.28 -19.37
N MET A 221 -7.71 2.04 -18.92
CA MET A 221 -7.00 1.44 -17.80
C MET A 221 -5.52 1.13 -18.13
N GLU A 222 -5.23 0.74 -19.39
CA GLU A 222 -3.85 0.61 -19.86
C GLU A 222 -3.13 1.97 -19.83
N ASN A 223 -3.81 3.05 -20.23
CA ASN A 223 -3.27 4.39 -20.19
C ASN A 223 -3.02 4.87 -18.74
N ALA A 224 -3.91 4.53 -17.80
CA ALA A 224 -3.68 4.77 -16.37
C ALA A 224 -2.39 4.11 -15.89
N VAL A 225 -2.20 2.81 -16.19
CA VAL A 225 -1.02 2.05 -15.74
C VAL A 225 0.27 2.57 -16.40
N LEU A 226 0.24 2.93 -17.68
CA LEU A 226 1.45 3.25 -18.46
C LEU A 226 1.86 4.71 -18.42
N LYS A 227 0.90 5.67 -18.21
CA LYS A 227 1.18 7.09 -18.40
C LYS A 227 0.64 8.01 -17.31
N GLU A 228 -0.61 7.81 -16.85
CA GLU A 228 -1.35 8.85 -16.15
C GLU A 228 -1.59 8.54 -14.66
N GLY A 229 -1.47 7.27 -14.25
CA GLY A 229 -1.69 6.83 -12.88
C GLY A 229 -0.57 7.22 -11.93
N PHE A 230 -0.79 6.96 -10.66
CA PHE A 230 0.11 7.36 -9.57
C PHE A 230 1.57 6.95 -9.75
N PHE A 231 1.80 5.74 -10.26
CA PHE A 231 3.16 5.24 -10.42
C PHE A 231 3.82 5.65 -11.75
N ALA A 232 3.06 6.09 -12.74
CA ALA A 232 3.55 6.26 -14.09
C ALA A 232 4.58 7.38 -14.21
N GLU A 233 4.36 8.52 -13.55
CA GLU A 233 5.26 9.67 -13.57
C GLU A 233 6.60 9.38 -12.88
N THR A 234 6.54 8.78 -11.68
CA THR A 234 7.74 8.56 -10.85
C THR A 234 8.52 7.32 -11.28
N PHE A 235 7.82 6.32 -11.80
CA PHE A 235 8.38 5.03 -12.18
C PHE A 235 8.02 4.71 -13.65
N PRO A 236 8.61 5.43 -14.60
CA PRO A 236 8.29 5.28 -16.02
C PRO A 236 8.58 3.87 -16.54
N VAL A 237 7.76 3.43 -17.51
CA VAL A 237 7.85 2.11 -18.11
C VAL A 237 7.91 2.20 -19.63
N ASN A 238 8.55 1.22 -20.28
CA ASN A 238 8.61 1.11 -21.72
C ASN A 238 7.31 0.50 -22.25
N LYS A 239 6.49 1.32 -22.92
CA LYS A 239 5.21 0.87 -23.48
C LYS A 239 5.38 -0.22 -24.53
N ALA A 240 6.39 -0.10 -25.41
CA ALA A 240 6.60 -1.03 -26.53
C ALA A 240 7.02 -2.43 -26.06
N GLU A 241 7.68 -2.52 -24.90
CA GLU A 241 8.13 -3.79 -24.31
C GLU A 241 7.14 -4.34 -23.27
N SER A 242 6.10 -3.58 -22.91
CA SER A 242 5.07 -4.00 -21.97
C SER A 242 4.12 -5.00 -22.62
N ALA A 243 3.70 -6.01 -21.86
CA ALA A 243 2.76 -7.02 -22.35
C ALA A 243 1.33 -6.46 -22.44
N LYS A 244 0.47 -7.13 -23.22
CA LYS A 244 -0.95 -6.80 -23.29
C LYS A 244 -1.62 -6.93 -21.92
N MET A 245 -2.52 -6.00 -21.62
CA MET A 245 -3.33 -6.01 -20.40
C MET A 245 -4.29 -7.20 -20.38
N LYS A 246 -4.37 -7.86 -19.23
CA LYS A 246 -5.31 -8.93 -18.91
C LYS A 246 -6.40 -8.39 -18.01
N ILE A 247 -7.60 -8.90 -18.14
CA ILE A 247 -8.78 -8.52 -17.35
C ILE A 247 -9.23 -9.72 -16.51
N LYS A 248 -9.65 -9.46 -15.28
CA LYS A 248 -10.21 -10.47 -14.38
C LYS A 248 -11.21 -9.81 -13.43
N GLU A 249 -12.41 -10.38 -13.32
CA GLU A 249 -13.40 -9.93 -12.37
C GLU A 249 -13.18 -10.54 -10.99
N LEU A 250 -13.38 -9.73 -9.94
CA LEU A 250 -13.51 -10.19 -8.57
C LEU A 250 -14.94 -10.72 -8.34
N PRO A 251 -15.10 -11.85 -7.65
CA PRO A 251 -16.40 -12.22 -7.10
C PRO A 251 -17.00 -11.10 -6.24
N VAL A 252 -18.32 -11.02 -6.20
CA VAL A 252 -19.03 -9.97 -5.46
C VAL A 252 -18.73 -10.05 -3.96
N GLU A 253 -18.80 -11.25 -3.41
CA GLU A 253 -18.58 -11.47 -1.98
C GLU A 253 -17.11 -11.75 -1.67
N VAL A 254 -16.55 -11.08 -0.65
CA VAL A 254 -15.15 -11.31 -0.20
C VAL A 254 -14.95 -12.76 0.23
N GLY A 255 -15.97 -13.42 0.79
CA GLY A 255 -15.96 -14.84 1.14
C GLY A 255 -15.70 -15.72 -0.08
N GLU A 256 -16.40 -15.48 -1.17
CA GLU A 256 -16.22 -16.21 -2.44
C GLU A 256 -14.83 -15.97 -3.04
N VAL A 257 -14.30 -14.74 -2.95
CA VAL A 257 -12.91 -14.45 -3.36
C VAL A 257 -11.93 -15.35 -2.59
N SER A 258 -12.15 -15.50 -1.29
CA SER A 258 -11.32 -16.37 -0.45
C SER A 258 -11.36 -17.84 -0.86
N GLU A 259 -12.50 -18.33 -1.32
CA GLU A 259 -12.71 -19.75 -1.61
C GLU A 259 -12.31 -20.12 -3.04
N THR A 260 -12.67 -19.29 -4.01
CA THR A 260 -12.63 -19.68 -5.43
C THR A 260 -11.68 -18.86 -6.29
N PHE A 261 -11.34 -17.63 -5.86
CA PHE A 261 -10.62 -16.70 -6.72
C PHE A 261 -9.17 -17.10 -6.95
N GLN A 262 -8.76 -17.07 -8.21
CA GLN A 262 -7.37 -17.18 -8.65
C GLN A 262 -7.08 -16.14 -9.73
N CYS A 263 -5.92 -15.51 -9.63
CA CYS A 263 -5.43 -14.56 -10.63
C CYS A 263 -3.91 -14.60 -10.72
N ALA A 264 -3.41 -14.68 -11.95
CA ALA A 264 -1.99 -14.50 -12.22
C ALA A 264 -1.69 -13.00 -12.36
N PHE A 265 -1.68 -12.29 -11.23
CA PHE A 265 -1.32 -10.88 -11.20
C PHE A 265 0.06 -10.65 -11.80
N GLU A 266 0.15 -9.65 -12.65
CA GLU A 266 1.39 -9.15 -13.21
C GLU A 266 1.98 -8.05 -12.29
N ASN A 267 3.15 -7.54 -12.66
CA ASN A 267 3.89 -6.58 -11.84
C ASN A 267 3.27 -5.17 -11.76
N SER A 268 2.24 -4.90 -12.56
CA SER A 268 1.52 -3.62 -12.55
C SER A 268 0.05 -3.85 -12.83
N GLY A 269 -0.79 -2.95 -12.35
CA GLY A 269 -2.21 -2.98 -12.66
C GLY A 269 -3.02 -1.95 -11.90
N ILE A 270 -4.32 -1.97 -12.19
CA ILE A 270 -5.35 -1.16 -11.56
C ILE A 270 -6.61 -2.02 -11.33
N MET A 271 -7.27 -1.84 -10.20
CA MET A 271 -8.59 -2.38 -9.94
C MET A 271 -9.58 -1.23 -9.77
N LYS A 272 -10.67 -1.26 -10.52
CA LYS A 272 -11.78 -0.32 -10.39
C LYS A 272 -13.10 -1.09 -10.34
N ASP A 273 -13.89 -0.83 -9.32
CA ASP A 273 -15.24 -1.38 -9.10
C ASP A 273 -15.32 -2.92 -9.20
N GLY A 274 -14.24 -3.61 -8.82
CA GLY A 274 -14.14 -5.07 -8.83
C GLY A 274 -13.50 -5.65 -10.08
N THR A 275 -13.33 -4.88 -11.14
CA THR A 275 -12.61 -5.31 -12.35
C THR A 275 -11.12 -5.06 -12.20
N ILE A 276 -10.33 -6.09 -12.35
CA ILE A 276 -8.86 -6.09 -12.28
C ILE A 276 -8.30 -5.99 -13.69
N TYR A 277 -7.45 -5.00 -13.91
CA TYR A 277 -6.66 -4.81 -15.12
C TYR A 277 -5.19 -4.97 -14.76
N THR A 278 -4.53 -6.03 -15.25
CA THR A 278 -3.15 -6.34 -14.88
C THR A 278 -2.27 -6.58 -16.09
N MET A 279 -1.04 -6.06 -16.05
CA MET A 279 -0.10 -6.20 -17.15
C MET A 279 1.34 -6.26 -16.67
N LYS A 280 2.19 -6.93 -17.46
CA LYS A 280 3.64 -6.92 -17.23
C LYS A 280 4.23 -5.66 -17.84
N THR A 281 4.82 -4.81 -17.02
CA THR A 281 5.55 -3.61 -17.45
C THR A 281 7.05 -3.81 -17.33
N VAL A 282 7.81 -3.10 -18.16
CA VAL A 282 9.28 -3.08 -18.17
C VAL A 282 9.74 -1.68 -17.75
N PRO A 283 10.62 -1.53 -16.75
CA PRO A 283 11.17 -0.23 -16.34
C PRO A 283 11.84 0.52 -17.50
N ASN A 284 11.67 1.86 -17.52
CA ASN A 284 12.25 2.74 -18.54
C ASN A 284 12.85 3.99 -17.87
N TYR A 285 13.87 3.79 -17.04
CA TYR A 285 14.52 4.86 -16.30
C TYR A 285 15.84 5.26 -16.96
N HIS A 286 15.98 6.54 -17.29
CA HIS A 286 17.16 7.14 -17.90
C HIS A 286 17.85 8.18 -17.01
N GLY A 287 17.47 8.26 -15.73
CA GLY A 287 18.05 9.20 -14.77
C GLY A 287 19.43 8.75 -14.24
N LYS A 288 19.95 9.54 -13.29
CA LYS A 288 21.24 9.23 -12.63
C LYS A 288 21.15 7.91 -11.88
N GLN A 289 22.15 7.05 -12.10
CA GLN A 289 22.34 5.84 -11.29
C GLN A 289 23.15 6.22 -10.04
N ILE A 290 22.64 5.86 -8.87
CA ILE A 290 23.32 6.00 -7.59
C ILE A 290 24.02 4.67 -7.31
N THR A 291 25.32 4.70 -7.11
CA THR A 291 26.12 3.51 -6.77
C THR A 291 26.29 3.36 -5.27
N LEU A 292 26.77 2.20 -4.83
CA LEU A 292 27.10 2.00 -3.41
C LEU A 292 28.17 3.00 -2.94
N GLY A 293 29.16 3.31 -3.79
CA GLY A 293 30.20 4.29 -3.49
C GLY A 293 29.67 5.72 -3.29
N ASP A 294 28.56 6.09 -3.93
CA ASP A 294 27.95 7.43 -3.76
C ASP A 294 27.26 7.61 -2.39
N VAL A 295 27.02 6.53 -1.65
CA VAL A 295 26.31 6.54 -0.35
C VAL A 295 27.16 6.02 0.81
N MET A 296 28.35 5.49 0.54
CA MET A 296 29.30 5.12 1.59
C MET A 296 29.93 6.37 2.18
N GLU A 297 29.96 6.44 3.50
CA GLU A 297 30.72 7.46 4.21
C GLU A 297 32.21 7.24 3.90
N THR A 298 32.89 8.27 3.45
CA THR A 298 34.36 8.28 3.40
C THR A 298 34.85 8.43 4.83
N GLY A 299 35.36 7.33 5.40
CA GLY A 299 35.94 7.28 6.75
C GLY A 299 37.18 8.18 6.91
#